data_3229f09426a6c4b4d52b025d28e2d8db
#
_entry.id   3229f09426a6c4b4d52b025d28e2d8db
#
_cell.length_a   1.000
_cell.length_b   1.000
_cell.length_c   1.000
_cell.angle_alpha   90.00
_cell.angle_beta   90.00
_cell.angle_gamma   90.00
#
_symmetry.space_group_name_H-M   'P 1'
#
loop_
_entity.id
_entity.type
_entity.pdbx_description
1 polymer ?
#
loop_
_entity_poly.entity_id
_entity_poly.type
_entity_poly.pdbx_seq_one_letter_code
_entity_poly.pdbx_strand_id
1 'polypeptide(L)'
;MNFSKFKNRYIITGELEVKNALHIGSGEVEGDKDAPFVKRGVNGDNNDFYIPGSSFRGYLRSKLEGLINLELKADGKTLSELHIMALFGYTNLTNEEGQKEMQNILGTKSHKNLKSAMGRIHIADMPILTEEKEVTRDGIKIDRNTGTTEDKGKFDYNVLSEGAKFKFTMTLENVEKYELDLLRIALQFMSDGDIFGGKTSRGIGKCKLELNKAFYVDEENKRDFLLKGDMKTDTAINVLATNVIK
;
A
#
# COMPACT_ATOMS: atom_id res chain seq x y z
N MET A 1 -15.67 -2.05 16.36
CA MET A 1 -15.72 -0.87 15.50
C MET A 1 -17.07 -0.78 14.84
N ASN A 2 -17.60 0.39 14.76
CA ASN A 2 -18.93 0.59 14.16
C ASN A 2 -18.77 1.58 13.00
N PHE A 3 -18.76 1.08 11.76
CA PHE A 3 -18.72 1.92 10.56
C PHE A 3 -19.95 2.84 10.42
N SER A 4 -20.99 2.62 11.23
CA SER A 4 -22.15 3.52 11.30
C SER A 4 -21.85 4.83 12.07
N LYS A 5 -20.69 4.95 12.72
CA LYS A 5 -20.27 6.15 13.45
C LYS A 5 -18.96 6.67 12.87
N PHE A 6 -18.98 7.91 12.42
CA PHE A 6 -17.77 8.63 12.04
C PHE A 6 -16.95 8.99 13.28
N LYS A 7 -15.70 8.54 13.34
CA LYS A 7 -14.74 8.81 14.42
C LYS A 7 -13.68 9.79 13.96
N ASN A 8 -12.93 9.41 12.92
CA ASN A 8 -11.87 10.22 12.34
C ASN A 8 -11.67 9.87 10.86
N ARG A 9 -11.03 10.77 10.15
CA ARG A 9 -10.58 10.60 8.77
C ARG A 9 -9.26 11.29 8.58
N TYR A 10 -8.34 10.63 7.87
CA TYR A 10 -7.04 11.18 7.50
C TYR A 10 -6.83 10.99 6.01
N ILE A 11 -6.32 12.01 5.33
CA ILE A 11 -5.90 11.97 3.94
C ILE A 11 -4.42 12.32 3.90
N ILE A 12 -3.58 11.36 3.61
CA ILE A 12 -2.12 11.49 3.56
C ILE A 12 -1.70 11.61 2.11
N THR A 13 -0.90 12.60 1.78
CA THR A 13 -0.41 12.84 0.41
C THR A 13 1.11 12.78 0.36
N GLY A 14 1.65 12.45 -0.83
CA GLY A 14 3.07 12.36 -1.07
C GLY A 14 3.39 12.10 -2.53
N GLU A 15 4.67 11.83 -2.81
CA GLU A 15 5.18 11.45 -4.11
C GLU A 15 6.07 10.21 -3.98
N LEU A 16 5.81 9.19 -4.81
CA LEU A 16 6.66 8.02 -4.93
C LEU A 16 7.57 8.21 -6.15
N GLU A 17 8.87 8.18 -5.94
CA GLU A 17 9.87 8.30 -6.99
C GLU A 17 10.57 6.96 -7.25
N VAL A 18 10.75 6.61 -8.51
CA VAL A 18 11.50 5.44 -8.96
C VAL A 18 13.00 5.78 -8.98
N LYS A 19 13.83 5.01 -8.25
CA LYS A 19 15.25 5.27 -8.08
C LYS A 19 16.16 4.43 -8.99
N ASN A 20 15.62 3.44 -9.70
CA ASN A 20 16.38 2.71 -10.72
C ASN A 20 15.52 2.32 -11.92
N ALA A 21 14.59 1.41 -11.75
CA ALA A 21 13.56 1.05 -12.72
C ALA A 21 12.42 0.38 -12.00
N LEU A 22 11.21 0.48 -12.51
CA LEU A 22 10.01 -0.11 -11.91
C LEU A 22 9.29 -0.96 -12.94
N HIS A 23 8.86 -2.16 -12.52
CA HIS A 23 7.94 -3.00 -13.27
C HIS A 23 6.71 -3.32 -12.43
N ILE A 24 5.53 -3.03 -12.98
CA ILE A 24 4.24 -3.50 -12.46
C ILE A 24 3.48 -4.06 -13.64
N GLY A 25 3.36 -5.39 -13.69
CA GLY A 25 2.71 -6.07 -14.81
C GLY A 25 1.21 -5.82 -14.85
N SER A 26 0.67 -5.67 -16.05
CA SER A 26 -0.79 -5.60 -16.28
C SER A 26 -1.50 -6.94 -16.04
N GLY A 27 -0.76 -8.04 -16.06
CA GLY A 27 -1.30 -9.41 -16.03
C GLY A 27 -1.78 -9.91 -17.41
N GLU A 28 -1.63 -9.09 -18.44
CA GLU A 28 -2.03 -9.40 -19.82
C GLU A 28 -0.80 -9.50 -20.72
N VAL A 29 -0.94 -10.17 -21.85
CA VAL A 29 0.04 -10.18 -22.95
C VAL A 29 -0.45 -9.18 -23.98
N GLU A 30 0.39 -8.21 -24.35
CA GLU A 30 0.04 -7.17 -25.31
C GLU A 30 0.91 -7.29 -26.58
N GLY A 31 0.34 -7.84 -27.65
CA GLY A 31 1.05 -8.06 -28.90
C GLY A 31 2.27 -8.98 -28.71
N ASP A 32 3.45 -8.49 -29.07
CA ASP A 32 4.71 -9.23 -28.96
C ASP A 32 5.39 -9.11 -27.58
N LYS A 33 4.72 -8.46 -26.59
CA LYS A 33 5.29 -8.20 -25.26
C LYS A 33 4.81 -9.21 -24.23
N ASP A 34 5.74 -9.92 -23.61
CA ASP A 34 5.45 -10.94 -22.60
C ASP A 34 4.92 -10.36 -21.27
N ALA A 35 5.37 -9.16 -20.88
CA ALA A 35 4.96 -8.52 -19.64
C ALA A 35 4.97 -6.98 -19.76
N PRO A 36 3.90 -6.38 -20.29
CA PRO A 36 3.76 -4.93 -20.37
C PRO A 36 3.56 -4.30 -18.99
N PHE A 37 3.92 -3.02 -18.88
CA PHE A 37 3.62 -2.22 -17.68
C PHE A 37 2.13 -1.86 -17.65
N VAL A 38 1.55 -1.82 -16.45
CA VAL A 38 0.13 -1.45 -16.28
C VAL A 38 -0.12 0.01 -16.66
N LYS A 39 -1.18 0.23 -17.45
CA LYS A 39 -1.58 1.55 -17.96
C LYS A 39 -3.06 1.79 -17.69
N ARG A 40 -3.45 3.07 -17.55
CA ARG A 40 -4.86 3.48 -17.60
C ARG A 40 -5.28 3.61 -19.06
N GLY A 41 -6.51 3.27 -19.35
CA GLY A 41 -7.11 3.58 -20.64
C GLY A 41 -7.85 2.41 -21.22
N VAL A 42 -9.10 2.66 -21.58
CA VAL A 42 -10.02 1.69 -22.20
C VAL A 42 -9.87 1.70 -23.74
N ASN A 43 -9.25 2.73 -24.33
CA ASN A 43 -9.21 2.95 -25.78
C ASN A 43 -7.82 3.30 -26.35
N GLY A 44 -6.74 2.81 -25.78
CA GLY A 44 -5.41 2.82 -26.42
C GLY A 44 -4.70 4.17 -26.61
N ASP A 45 -5.41 5.28 -26.45
CA ASP A 45 -4.87 6.62 -26.73
C ASP A 45 -4.24 7.33 -25.51
N ASN A 46 -4.58 6.92 -24.29
CA ASN A 46 -3.97 7.46 -23.06
C ASN A 46 -3.03 6.42 -22.46
N ASN A 47 -1.76 6.50 -22.85
CA ASN A 47 -0.65 5.70 -22.31
C ASN A 47 -0.25 6.13 -20.88
N ASP A 48 -1.21 6.53 -20.05
CA ASP A 48 -0.92 7.00 -18.71
C ASP A 48 -0.53 5.83 -17.80
N PHE A 49 0.73 5.79 -17.43
CA PHE A 49 1.24 4.85 -16.45
C PHE A 49 0.66 5.17 -15.06
N TYR A 50 0.41 4.14 -14.29
CA TYR A 50 0.00 4.30 -12.91
C TYR A 50 0.46 3.12 -12.06
N ILE A 51 0.48 3.31 -10.75
CA ILE A 51 0.63 2.24 -9.78
C ILE A 51 -0.74 1.94 -9.20
N PRO A 52 -1.27 0.71 -9.36
CA PRO A 52 -2.52 0.34 -8.71
C PRO A 52 -2.42 0.51 -7.19
N GLY A 53 -3.39 1.18 -6.59
CA GLY A 53 -3.44 1.34 -5.15
C GLY A 53 -3.45 0.02 -4.40
N SER A 54 -4.04 -1.02 -4.99
CA SER A 54 -4.01 -2.39 -4.49
C SER A 54 -2.60 -2.98 -4.38
N SER A 55 -1.71 -2.68 -5.35
CA SER A 55 -0.32 -3.14 -5.33
C SER A 55 0.46 -2.52 -4.18
N PHE A 56 0.35 -1.21 -4.00
CA PHE A 56 1.04 -0.53 -2.89
C PHE A 56 0.43 -0.90 -1.52
N ARG A 57 -0.89 -1.09 -1.46
CA ARG A 57 -1.58 -1.58 -0.26
C ARG A 57 -1.09 -2.98 0.13
N GLY A 58 -0.89 -3.87 -0.84
CA GLY A 58 -0.32 -5.20 -0.62
C GLY A 58 1.11 -5.13 -0.09
N TYR A 59 1.93 -4.23 -0.63
CA TYR A 59 3.28 -3.96 -0.13
C TYR A 59 3.26 -3.55 1.35
N LEU A 60 2.47 -2.53 1.74
CA LEU A 60 2.39 -2.07 3.13
C LEU A 60 1.91 -3.18 4.07
N ARG A 61 0.90 -3.95 3.65
CA ARG A 61 0.39 -5.08 4.44
C ARG A 61 1.48 -6.13 4.67
N SER A 62 2.17 -6.54 3.63
CA SER A 62 3.26 -7.53 3.72
C SER A 62 4.41 -7.06 4.63
N LYS A 63 4.76 -5.76 4.59
CA LYS A 63 5.75 -5.19 5.51
C LYS A 63 5.31 -5.31 6.96
N LEU A 64 4.08 -4.95 7.27
CA LEU A 64 3.55 -5.03 8.64
C LEU A 64 3.42 -6.47 9.12
N GLU A 65 2.96 -7.40 8.28
CA GLU A 65 2.92 -8.83 8.60
C GLU A 65 4.31 -9.37 8.93
N GLY A 66 5.35 -8.94 8.22
CA GLY A 66 6.74 -9.28 8.52
C GLY A 66 7.28 -8.70 9.84
N LEU A 67 6.75 -7.55 10.27
CA LEU A 67 7.19 -6.85 11.48
C LEU A 67 6.47 -7.30 12.75
N ILE A 68 5.28 -7.90 12.64
CA ILE A 68 4.46 -8.23 13.81
C ILE A 68 5.15 -9.21 14.77
N ASN A 69 6.07 -10.03 14.25
CA ASN A 69 6.88 -10.97 15.04
C ASN A 69 7.90 -10.28 15.97
N LEU A 70 8.08 -8.96 15.86
CA LEU A 70 8.92 -8.16 16.75
C LEU A 70 8.23 -7.82 18.09
N GLU A 71 7.07 -8.44 18.37
CA GLU A 71 6.31 -8.23 19.61
C GLU A 71 5.97 -6.75 19.89
N LEU A 72 5.58 -6.02 18.87
CA LEU A 72 5.15 -4.63 19.00
C LEU A 72 4.01 -4.51 20.01
N LYS A 73 4.09 -3.50 20.90
CA LYS A 73 3.08 -3.27 21.93
C LYS A 73 2.48 -1.89 21.79
N ALA A 74 1.15 -1.80 21.96
CA ALA A 74 0.42 -0.56 22.07
C ALA A 74 -0.52 -0.62 23.29
N ASP A 75 -0.49 0.41 24.13
CA ASP A 75 -1.30 0.49 25.35
C ASP A 75 -1.15 -0.76 26.27
N GLY A 76 0.08 -1.31 26.33
CA GLY A 76 0.39 -2.50 27.13
C GLY A 76 -0.08 -3.83 26.52
N LYS A 77 -0.70 -3.84 25.35
CA LYS A 77 -1.12 -5.05 24.62
C LYS A 77 -0.17 -5.35 23.49
N THR A 78 0.19 -6.62 23.33
CA THR A 78 0.96 -7.09 22.16
C THR A 78 0.07 -7.05 20.93
N LEU A 79 0.59 -6.45 19.85
CA LEU A 79 -0.09 -6.42 18.55
C LEU A 79 0.07 -7.79 17.89
N SER A 80 -0.98 -8.26 17.24
CA SER A 80 -1.05 -9.53 16.52
C SER A 80 -1.39 -9.31 15.05
N GLU A 81 -1.31 -10.36 14.25
CA GLU A 81 -1.76 -10.35 12.86
C GLU A 81 -3.23 -9.89 12.72
N LEU A 82 -4.07 -10.18 13.71
CA LEU A 82 -5.46 -9.73 13.73
C LEU A 82 -5.60 -8.20 13.75
N HIS A 83 -4.64 -7.48 14.34
CA HIS A 83 -4.62 -6.02 14.30
C HIS A 83 -4.34 -5.49 12.89
N ILE A 84 -3.45 -6.16 12.14
CA ILE A 84 -3.19 -5.85 10.72
C ILE A 84 -4.43 -6.19 9.88
N MET A 85 -5.04 -7.34 10.12
CA MET A 85 -6.30 -7.73 9.46
C MET A 85 -7.40 -6.71 9.73
N ALA A 86 -7.50 -6.16 10.94
CA ALA A 86 -8.47 -5.13 11.27
C ALA A 86 -8.26 -3.83 10.49
N LEU A 87 -7.00 -3.44 10.24
CA LEU A 87 -6.64 -2.25 9.47
C LEU A 87 -6.88 -2.45 7.98
N PHE A 88 -6.37 -3.55 7.41
CA PHE A 88 -6.46 -3.82 5.97
C PHE A 88 -7.76 -4.51 5.52
N GLY A 89 -8.57 -4.98 6.43
CA GLY A 89 -9.72 -5.81 6.12
C GLY A 89 -9.36 -7.29 5.89
N TYR A 90 -10.37 -8.11 6.03
CA TYR A 90 -10.20 -9.57 5.92
C TYR A 90 -11.49 -10.24 5.45
N THR A 91 -11.33 -11.47 4.93
CA THR A 91 -12.41 -12.38 4.58
C THR A 91 -12.12 -13.76 5.17
N ASN A 92 -13.20 -14.55 5.43
CA ASN A 92 -13.08 -15.95 5.85
C ASN A 92 -12.35 -16.21 7.19
N LEU A 93 -12.51 -15.33 8.18
CA LEU A 93 -12.04 -15.62 9.53
C LEU A 93 -12.98 -16.69 10.15
N THR A 94 -12.57 -17.97 10.11
CA THR A 94 -13.39 -19.12 10.53
C THR A 94 -13.10 -19.55 11.96
N ASN A 95 -11.92 -19.25 12.50
CA ASN A 95 -11.52 -19.62 13.85
C ASN A 95 -12.33 -18.81 14.89
N GLU A 96 -13.02 -19.49 15.79
CA GLU A 96 -13.86 -18.87 16.83
C GLU A 96 -13.05 -18.01 17.80
N GLU A 97 -11.85 -18.43 18.19
CA GLU A 97 -10.97 -17.64 19.07
C GLU A 97 -10.54 -16.36 18.38
N GLY A 98 -10.11 -16.45 17.13
CA GLY A 98 -9.76 -15.29 16.30
C GLY A 98 -10.94 -14.33 16.12
N GLN A 99 -12.17 -14.84 15.96
CA GLN A 99 -13.36 -14.00 15.89
C GLN A 99 -13.64 -13.27 17.22
N LYS A 100 -13.45 -13.92 18.38
CA LYS A 100 -13.57 -13.30 19.70
C LYS A 100 -12.52 -12.21 19.92
N GLU A 101 -11.26 -12.50 19.59
CA GLU A 101 -10.20 -11.52 19.67
C GLU A 101 -10.45 -10.33 18.74
N MET A 102 -10.87 -10.59 17.51
CA MET A 102 -11.26 -9.54 16.55
C MET A 102 -12.42 -8.67 17.07
N GLN A 103 -13.39 -9.24 17.81
CA GLN A 103 -14.43 -8.47 18.48
C GLN A 103 -13.85 -7.45 19.46
N ASN A 104 -12.86 -7.86 20.23
CA ASN A 104 -12.17 -7.00 21.19
C ASN A 104 -11.40 -5.90 20.46
N ILE A 105 -10.66 -6.24 19.41
CA ILE A 105 -9.89 -5.28 18.58
C ILE A 105 -10.81 -4.24 17.94
N LEU A 106 -11.93 -4.69 17.37
CA LEU A 106 -12.88 -3.80 16.70
C LEU A 106 -13.84 -3.09 17.66
N GLY A 107 -13.84 -3.44 18.96
CA GLY A 107 -14.71 -2.85 19.95
C GLY A 107 -16.21 -3.02 19.62
N THR A 108 -16.58 -4.12 18.95
CA THR A 108 -17.98 -4.38 18.56
C THR A 108 -18.64 -5.38 19.49
N LYS A 109 -19.88 -5.08 19.89
CA LYS A 109 -20.72 -6.01 20.68
C LYS A 109 -21.60 -6.92 19.82
N SER A 110 -21.58 -6.74 18.51
CA SER A 110 -22.42 -7.52 17.59
C SER A 110 -21.80 -8.89 17.34
N HIS A 111 -22.50 -9.94 17.72
CA HIS A 111 -22.05 -11.34 17.59
C HIS A 111 -22.32 -11.95 16.20
N LYS A 112 -22.92 -11.22 15.27
CA LYS A 112 -23.27 -11.76 13.95
C LYS A 112 -22.17 -11.45 12.91
N ASN A 113 -21.51 -12.52 12.46
CA ASN A 113 -20.63 -12.54 11.28
C ASN A 113 -19.39 -11.62 11.31
N LEU A 114 -18.46 -11.89 12.23
CA LEU A 114 -17.09 -11.37 12.11
C LEU A 114 -16.19 -12.20 11.17
N LYS A 115 -16.80 -12.96 10.27
CA LYS A 115 -16.06 -13.72 9.24
C LYS A 115 -15.34 -12.81 8.25
N SER A 116 -15.81 -11.59 8.09
CA SER A 116 -15.18 -10.59 7.22
C SER A 116 -15.42 -9.18 7.73
N ALA A 117 -14.48 -8.28 7.46
CA ALA A 117 -14.64 -6.85 7.69
C ALA A 117 -13.92 -6.06 6.60
N MET A 118 -14.49 -4.90 6.27
CA MET A 118 -13.88 -3.94 5.37
C MET A 118 -12.64 -3.32 6.05
N GLY A 119 -11.58 -3.08 5.27
CA GLY A 119 -10.41 -2.34 5.75
C GLY A 119 -10.71 -0.87 5.99
N ARG A 120 -9.88 -0.24 6.79
CA ARG A 120 -9.92 1.18 7.16
C ARG A 120 -8.93 2.03 6.37
N ILE A 121 -8.08 1.38 5.60
CA ILE A 121 -7.09 1.98 4.71
C ILE A 121 -7.53 1.84 3.26
N HIS A 122 -7.54 2.97 2.56
CA HIS A 122 -7.74 3.06 1.12
C HIS A 122 -6.56 3.79 0.50
N ILE A 123 -5.89 3.16 -0.45
CA ILE A 123 -4.82 3.76 -1.23
C ILE A 123 -5.36 3.95 -2.64
N ALA A 124 -5.38 5.20 -3.09
CA ALA A 124 -5.82 5.51 -4.44
C ALA A 124 -4.80 5.01 -5.46
N ASP A 125 -5.25 4.75 -6.68
CA ASP A 125 -4.34 4.55 -7.79
C ASP A 125 -3.44 5.78 -7.93
N MET A 126 -2.15 5.54 -8.14
CA MET A 126 -1.13 6.59 -8.21
C MET A 126 -0.83 6.92 -9.67
N PRO A 127 -1.40 7.99 -10.23
CA PRO A 127 -1.07 8.43 -11.57
C PRO A 127 0.37 8.93 -11.64
N ILE A 128 1.00 8.74 -12.79
CA ILE A 128 2.31 9.30 -13.07
C ILE A 128 2.23 10.84 -13.12
N LEU A 129 3.27 11.49 -12.61
CA LEU A 129 3.41 12.96 -12.59
C LEU A 129 4.43 13.48 -13.61
N THR A 130 5.28 12.60 -14.11
CA THR A 130 6.38 12.92 -15.04
C THR A 130 6.09 12.34 -16.41
N GLU A 131 6.71 12.93 -17.45
CA GLU A 131 6.66 12.39 -18.81
C GLU A 131 7.76 11.34 -18.98
N GLU A 132 7.47 10.10 -18.65
CA GLU A 132 8.40 9.00 -18.75
C GLU A 132 8.03 8.05 -19.88
N LYS A 133 9.09 7.43 -20.46
CA LYS A 133 8.92 6.41 -21.49
C LYS A 133 9.10 5.01 -20.90
N GLU A 134 8.32 4.13 -21.43
CA GLU A 134 8.47 2.70 -21.20
C GLU A 134 9.72 2.18 -21.91
N VAL A 135 10.56 1.44 -21.19
CA VAL A 135 11.76 0.81 -21.72
C VAL A 135 11.60 -0.70 -21.68
N THR A 136 11.80 -1.35 -22.83
CA THR A 136 11.77 -2.81 -22.89
C THR A 136 13.13 -3.37 -22.44
N ARG A 137 13.10 -4.37 -21.55
CA ARG A 137 14.26 -5.14 -21.13
C ARG A 137 14.11 -6.57 -21.58
N ASP A 138 15.13 -7.08 -22.26
CA ASP A 138 15.21 -8.46 -22.68
C ASP A 138 15.80 -9.34 -21.58
N GLY A 139 15.30 -10.54 -21.45
CA GLY A 139 15.83 -11.61 -20.64
C GLY A 139 16.02 -12.88 -21.46
N ILE A 140 16.94 -13.73 -21.04
CA ILE A 140 17.17 -15.03 -21.63
C ILE A 140 17.12 -16.12 -20.56
N LYS A 141 16.59 -17.27 -20.90
CA LYS A 141 16.63 -18.45 -20.07
C LYS A 141 17.86 -19.28 -20.45
N ILE A 142 18.69 -19.61 -19.46
CA ILE A 142 19.92 -20.37 -19.64
C ILE A 142 19.68 -21.80 -19.18
N ASP A 143 19.99 -22.78 -20.05
CA ASP A 143 20.06 -24.19 -19.68
C ASP A 143 21.25 -24.40 -18.73
N ARG A 144 20.95 -24.87 -17.52
CA ARG A 144 21.97 -25.06 -16.47
C ARG A 144 22.97 -26.19 -16.76
N ASN A 145 22.60 -27.12 -17.64
CA ASN A 145 23.48 -28.26 -17.99
C ASN A 145 24.49 -27.89 -19.06
N THR A 146 24.03 -27.08 -20.03
CA THR A 146 24.88 -26.70 -21.19
C THR A 146 25.50 -25.31 -21.05
N GLY A 147 24.97 -24.47 -20.17
CA GLY A 147 25.38 -23.07 -20.03
C GLY A 147 24.98 -22.18 -21.21
N THR A 148 24.20 -22.69 -22.15
CA THR A 148 23.73 -21.98 -23.34
C THR A 148 22.28 -21.53 -23.20
N THR A 149 21.83 -20.64 -24.08
CA THR A 149 20.43 -20.19 -24.10
C THR A 149 19.50 -21.36 -24.48
N GLU A 150 18.44 -21.56 -23.74
CA GLU A 150 17.38 -22.48 -24.11
C GLU A 150 16.71 -22.03 -25.42
N ASP A 151 16.31 -23.01 -26.24
CA ASP A 151 15.53 -22.73 -27.45
C ASP A 151 14.20 -22.05 -27.08
N LYS A 152 13.86 -20.91 -27.71
CA LYS A 152 12.73 -20.04 -27.37
C LYS A 152 12.77 -19.48 -25.94
N GLY A 153 13.95 -19.41 -25.33
CA GLY A 153 14.15 -18.91 -23.96
C GLY A 153 14.25 -17.38 -23.85
N LYS A 154 14.04 -16.64 -24.93
CA LYS A 154 13.97 -15.16 -24.87
C LYS A 154 12.60 -14.73 -24.35
N PHE A 155 12.60 -13.77 -23.44
CA PHE A 155 11.41 -13.09 -22.97
C PHE A 155 11.71 -11.61 -22.77
N ASP A 156 10.70 -10.76 -22.86
CA ASP A 156 10.83 -9.35 -22.61
C ASP A 156 9.88 -8.85 -21.51
N TYR A 157 10.17 -7.68 -20.98
CA TYR A 157 9.30 -7.02 -20.03
C TYR A 157 9.57 -5.52 -20.04
N ASN A 158 8.50 -4.76 -19.81
CA ASN A 158 8.58 -3.32 -19.83
C ASN A 158 8.78 -2.76 -18.43
N VAL A 159 9.60 -1.73 -18.33
CA VAL A 159 9.88 -1.00 -17.10
C VAL A 159 9.73 0.49 -17.34
N LEU A 160 9.38 1.24 -16.31
CA LEU A 160 9.58 2.68 -16.27
C LEU A 160 10.98 2.98 -15.76
N SER A 161 11.60 4.00 -16.33
CA SER A 161 12.97 4.41 -16.00
C SER A 161 13.06 5.11 -14.65
N GLU A 162 14.29 5.31 -14.21
CA GLU A 162 14.62 6.14 -13.05
C GLU A 162 14.09 7.57 -13.25
N GLY A 163 13.63 8.20 -12.16
CA GLY A 163 13.10 9.56 -12.15
C GLY A 163 11.57 9.62 -12.26
N ALA A 164 10.90 8.54 -12.69
CA ALA A 164 9.45 8.50 -12.75
C ALA A 164 8.85 8.79 -11.36
N LYS A 165 7.90 9.72 -11.28
CA LYS A 165 7.21 10.11 -10.06
C LYS A 165 5.72 9.83 -10.16
N PHE A 166 5.14 9.40 -9.04
CA PHE A 166 3.74 9.05 -8.93
C PHE A 166 3.09 9.77 -7.76
N LYS A 167 1.84 10.24 -7.97
CA LYS A 167 1.05 10.90 -6.93
C LYS A 167 0.55 9.88 -5.91
N PHE A 168 1.04 9.95 -4.69
CA PHE A 168 0.58 9.12 -3.58
C PHE A 168 -0.59 9.80 -2.85
N THR A 169 -1.65 9.04 -2.60
CA THR A 169 -2.77 9.46 -1.75
C THR A 169 -3.32 8.25 -1.00
N MET A 170 -3.33 8.35 0.33
CA MET A 170 -3.87 7.35 1.24
C MET A 170 -4.95 7.97 2.11
N THR A 171 -6.12 7.34 2.17
CA THR A 171 -7.22 7.73 3.06
C THR A 171 -7.41 6.69 4.15
N LEU A 172 -7.52 7.15 5.38
CA LEU A 172 -7.78 6.33 6.56
C LEU A 172 -9.09 6.76 7.18
N GLU A 173 -9.91 5.81 7.62
CA GLU A 173 -11.19 6.10 8.28
C GLU A 173 -11.36 5.26 9.54
N ASN A 174 -11.78 5.92 10.62
CA ASN A 174 -12.05 5.28 11.90
C ASN A 174 -10.88 4.46 12.46
N VAL A 175 -9.65 4.98 12.26
CA VAL A 175 -8.43 4.31 12.73
C VAL A 175 -8.13 4.63 14.20
N GLU A 176 -7.44 3.71 14.84
CA GLU A 176 -6.88 3.88 16.19
C GLU A 176 -5.46 4.47 16.12
N LYS A 177 -5.00 5.07 17.22
CA LYS A 177 -3.66 5.70 17.24
C LYS A 177 -2.54 4.73 16.91
N TYR A 178 -2.59 3.50 17.43
CA TYR A 178 -1.56 2.50 17.13
C TYR A 178 -1.52 2.12 15.64
N GLU A 179 -2.63 2.24 14.92
CA GLU A 179 -2.68 1.97 13.49
C GLU A 179 -1.99 3.06 12.67
N LEU A 180 -2.04 4.30 13.13
CA LEU A 180 -1.24 5.39 12.55
C LEU A 180 0.26 5.13 12.74
N ASP A 181 0.70 4.70 13.93
CA ASP A 181 2.08 4.32 14.18
C ASP A 181 2.54 3.12 13.34
N LEU A 182 1.71 2.08 13.19
CA LEU A 182 1.99 0.94 12.31
C LEU A 182 2.22 1.41 10.87
N LEU A 183 1.33 2.26 10.36
CA LEU A 183 1.46 2.79 9.01
C LEU A 183 2.71 3.67 8.87
N ARG A 184 3.04 4.50 9.87
CA ARG A 184 4.29 5.27 9.90
C ARG A 184 5.51 4.35 9.76
N ILE A 185 5.55 3.26 10.53
CA ILE A 185 6.64 2.30 10.49
C ILE A 185 6.76 1.67 9.09
N ALA A 186 5.64 1.21 8.51
CA ALA A 186 5.67 0.61 7.16
C ALA A 186 6.05 1.62 6.07
N LEU A 187 5.56 2.85 6.14
CA LEU A 187 5.87 3.91 5.18
C LEU A 187 7.33 4.38 5.31
N GLN A 188 7.94 4.27 6.51
CA GLN A 188 9.35 4.63 6.73
C GLN A 188 10.28 3.79 5.85
N PHE A 189 10.03 2.49 5.67
CA PHE A 189 10.82 1.66 4.77
C PHE A 189 10.84 2.23 3.35
N MET A 190 9.68 2.63 2.84
CA MET A 190 9.61 3.24 1.51
C MET A 190 10.21 4.63 1.47
N SER A 191 10.14 5.40 2.55
CA SER A 191 10.79 6.72 2.65
C SER A 191 12.32 6.62 2.70
N ASP A 192 12.87 5.55 3.26
CA ASP A 192 14.31 5.27 3.28
C ASP A 192 14.80 4.66 1.95
N GLY A 193 13.90 4.24 1.10
CA GLY A 193 14.18 3.63 -0.20
C GLY A 193 14.12 2.10 -0.14
N ASP A 194 12.97 1.54 -0.46
CA ASP A 194 12.73 0.08 -0.46
C ASP A 194 12.41 -0.45 -1.85
N ILE A 195 12.33 -1.76 -1.95
CA ILE A 195 12.08 -2.47 -3.20
C ILE A 195 10.58 -2.76 -3.33
N PHE A 196 10.01 -2.34 -4.47
CA PHE A 196 8.60 -2.46 -4.76
C PHE A 196 8.36 -2.90 -6.21
N GLY A 197 7.24 -3.60 -6.46
CA GLY A 197 6.83 -4.06 -7.79
C GLY A 197 7.27 -5.48 -8.12
N GLY A 198 7.22 -5.80 -9.39
CA GLY A 198 7.58 -7.13 -9.93
C GLY A 198 9.04 -7.24 -10.35
N LYS A 199 9.50 -8.48 -10.55
CA LYS A 199 10.85 -8.80 -11.08
C LYS A 199 12.02 -8.21 -10.26
N THR A 200 11.81 -7.97 -8.99
CA THR A 200 12.77 -7.30 -8.08
C THR A 200 14.09 -8.04 -7.93
N SER A 201 14.11 -9.38 -8.05
CA SER A 201 15.33 -10.19 -8.07
C SER A 201 16.29 -9.87 -9.24
N ARG A 202 15.83 -9.04 -10.22
CA ARG A 202 16.64 -8.56 -11.35
C ARG A 202 17.25 -7.18 -11.12
N GLY A 203 17.28 -6.71 -9.85
CA GLY A 203 17.90 -5.45 -9.47
C GLY A 203 17.08 -4.21 -9.80
N ILE A 204 15.75 -4.37 -9.98
CA ILE A 204 14.81 -3.26 -10.23
C ILE A 204 13.83 -3.12 -9.08
N GLY A 205 13.05 -2.04 -9.07
CA GLY A 205 11.99 -1.80 -8.11
C GLY A 205 12.38 -0.88 -6.95
N LYS A 206 13.61 -0.33 -6.92
CA LYS A 206 13.98 0.62 -5.86
C LYS A 206 13.18 1.90 -6.02
N CYS A 207 12.35 2.20 -5.01
CA CYS A 207 11.49 3.38 -4.96
C CYS A 207 11.71 4.14 -3.65
N LYS A 208 11.39 5.42 -3.64
CA LYS A 208 11.42 6.26 -2.45
C LYS A 208 10.12 7.06 -2.35
N LEU A 209 9.48 7.05 -1.18
CA LEU A 209 8.28 7.82 -0.91
C LEU A 209 8.64 9.07 -0.10
N GLU A 210 8.26 10.22 -0.62
CA GLU A 210 8.30 11.48 0.12
C GLU A 210 6.87 11.83 0.56
N LEU A 211 6.66 11.85 1.86
CA LEU A 211 5.38 12.21 2.46
C LEU A 211 5.29 13.73 2.62
N ASN A 212 4.18 14.32 2.17
CA ASN A 212 3.99 15.77 2.18
C ASN A 212 3.06 16.19 3.32
N LYS A 213 1.77 16.23 3.05
CA LYS A 213 0.75 16.77 3.95
C LYS A 213 -0.25 15.69 4.37
N ALA A 214 -0.81 15.89 5.55
CA ALA A 214 -2.01 15.22 5.99
C ALA A 214 -3.14 16.23 6.20
N PHE A 215 -4.32 15.88 5.72
CA PHE A 215 -5.57 16.56 6.05
C PHE A 215 -6.35 15.62 6.96
N TYR A 216 -6.86 16.10 8.07
CA TYR A 216 -7.48 15.22 9.03
C TYR A 216 -8.66 15.82 9.80
N VAL A 217 -9.54 14.92 10.20
CA VAL A 217 -10.67 15.17 11.10
C VAL A 217 -10.58 14.17 12.24
N ASP A 218 -10.63 14.65 13.46
CA ASP A 218 -10.61 13.86 14.68
C ASP A 218 -11.70 14.31 15.66
N GLU A 219 -11.68 13.81 16.88
CA GLU A 219 -12.67 14.18 17.91
C GLU A 219 -12.69 15.68 18.23
N GLU A 220 -11.55 16.37 18.08
CA GLU A 220 -11.42 17.79 18.44
C GLU A 220 -12.05 18.71 17.38
N ASN A 221 -11.88 18.41 16.08
CA ASN A 221 -12.34 19.27 14.98
C ASN A 221 -13.53 18.71 14.20
N LYS A 222 -14.05 17.56 14.60
CA LYS A 222 -15.20 16.90 13.94
C LYS A 222 -16.42 17.83 13.77
N ARG A 223 -16.70 18.65 14.78
CA ARG A 223 -17.82 19.59 14.70
C ARG A 223 -17.62 20.66 13.63
N ASP A 224 -16.43 21.24 13.54
CA ASP A 224 -16.09 22.26 12.54
C ASP A 224 -16.12 21.67 11.13
N PHE A 225 -15.62 20.47 10.96
CA PHE A 225 -15.71 19.73 9.69
C PHE A 225 -17.17 19.52 9.26
N LEU A 226 -18.05 19.08 10.16
CA LEU A 226 -19.47 18.84 9.84
C LEU A 226 -20.23 20.14 9.51
N LEU A 227 -19.84 21.27 10.11
CA LEU A 227 -20.51 22.55 9.90
C LEU A 227 -19.94 23.36 8.74
N LYS A 228 -18.63 23.30 8.49
CA LYS A 228 -17.91 24.16 7.56
C LYS A 228 -17.19 23.40 6.44
N GLY A 229 -16.99 22.07 6.59
CA GLY A 229 -16.21 21.26 5.66
C GLY A 229 -14.69 21.38 5.87
N ASP A 230 -14.24 22.07 6.91
CA ASP A 230 -12.82 22.35 7.14
C ASP A 230 -12.10 21.16 7.79
N MET A 231 -11.02 20.72 7.17
CA MET A 231 -10.09 19.72 7.74
C MET A 231 -8.86 20.43 8.31
N LYS A 232 -8.35 19.94 9.44
CA LYS A 232 -7.02 20.35 9.91
C LYS A 232 -5.93 19.86 8.95
N THR A 233 -4.84 20.60 8.88
CA THR A 233 -3.69 20.27 8.02
C THR A 233 -2.41 20.30 8.85
N ASP A 234 -1.56 19.27 8.66
CA ASP A 234 -0.21 19.18 9.23
C ASP A 234 0.69 18.39 8.30
N THR A 235 1.97 18.23 8.66
CA THR A 235 2.85 17.31 7.93
C THR A 235 2.37 15.86 8.12
N ALA A 236 2.51 15.05 7.09
CA ALA A 236 2.06 13.65 7.16
C ALA A 236 2.78 12.88 8.28
N ILE A 237 4.07 13.16 8.51
CA ILE A 237 4.88 12.50 9.54
C ILE A 237 4.34 12.84 10.93
N ASN A 238 4.02 14.11 11.22
CA ASN A 238 3.48 14.51 12.52
C ASN A 238 2.16 13.83 12.84
N VAL A 239 1.27 13.74 11.85
CA VAL A 239 -0.05 13.10 12.02
C VAL A 239 0.06 11.60 12.25
N LEU A 240 1.02 10.94 11.59
CA LEU A 240 1.24 9.50 11.74
C LEU A 240 2.00 9.13 13.02
N ALA A 241 2.83 10.02 13.56
CA ALA A 241 3.67 9.75 14.76
C ALA A 241 2.88 9.96 16.04
N THR A 242 2.08 9.00 16.46
CA THR A 242 1.31 9.08 17.71
C THR A 242 2.10 8.57 18.92
N ASN A 243 3.20 7.84 18.70
CA ASN A 243 4.14 7.33 19.70
C ASN A 243 3.49 6.44 20.78
N VAL A 244 2.43 5.73 20.46
CA VAL A 244 1.80 4.75 21.37
C VAL A 244 2.38 3.34 21.23
N ILE A 245 3.05 3.03 20.12
CA ILE A 245 3.80 1.77 19.94
C ILE A 245 5.16 1.87 20.62
N LYS A 246 5.50 0.83 21.39
CA LYS A 246 6.77 0.65 22.06
C LYS A 246 7.40 -0.68 21.64
#